data_42d4ecb265b7544e78e7350d25b7c10b
#
_entry.id   42d4ecb265b7544e78e7350d25b7c10b
#
_cell.length_a   1.000
_cell.length_b   1.000
_cell.length_c   1.000
_cell.angle_alpha   90.00
_cell.angle_beta   90.00
_cell.angle_gamma   90.00
#
_symmetry.space_group_name_H-M   'P 1'
#
loop_
_entity.id
_entity.type
_entity.pdbx_description
1 polymer ?
#
loop_
_entity_poly.entity_id
_entity_poly.type
_entity_poly.pdbx_seq_one_letter_code
_entity_poly.pdbx_strand_id
1 'polypeptide(L)'
;MNIGIDHGYSAVKTRHLSFPAGISAYSYEPYTLQNTLEYGGQYFVCGTGRQPILRNKTENRNYYLLTLAAIAKEIRQRGEKTECSVTIGAGLPLTLFGREKKAFREYLLYPEKPEDSLSPVCFKFEGVPYRITVQDVKLFPQGYSALAVHPELLRDEPSVLLMDIGGWTVDLMRLDKGIPDASTCRSLELGMIRCVDEIREQVRRDTGLSLTDAQTERILSGKPCSLPEETRAIVRRQGRLYTERLFSAVTEAGFDCRALPVILMGGGASLVKKSVEPQDGLCRAIYLTDDKLNAEGFERILEQMSGEVKKV
;
A
#
# COMPACT_ATOMS: atom_id res chain seq x y z
N MET A 1 0.30 -5.31 -21.50
CA MET A 1 1.19 -4.65 -20.50
C MET A 1 0.85 -5.17 -19.10
N ASN A 2 1.85 -5.51 -18.29
CA ASN A 2 1.64 -5.90 -16.89
C ASN A 2 1.69 -4.66 -16.00
N ILE A 3 0.78 -4.54 -15.03
CA ILE A 3 0.74 -3.46 -14.04
C ILE A 3 0.50 -4.06 -12.66
N GLY A 4 1.46 -3.86 -11.75
CA GLY A 4 1.28 -4.16 -10.34
C GLY A 4 0.58 -3.00 -9.62
N ILE A 5 -0.50 -3.27 -8.88
CA ILE A 5 -1.27 -2.25 -8.15
C ILE A 5 -1.49 -2.70 -6.71
N ASP A 6 -0.93 -1.98 -5.77
CA ASP A 6 -1.17 -2.17 -4.34
C ASP A 6 -2.27 -1.24 -3.85
N HIS A 7 -3.41 -1.82 -3.45
CA HIS A 7 -4.60 -1.12 -3.00
C HIS A 7 -4.59 -0.92 -1.49
N GLY A 8 -3.77 0.03 -1.01
CA GLY A 8 -3.72 0.38 0.41
C GLY A 8 -4.86 1.30 0.86
N TYR A 9 -5.12 1.37 2.16
CA TYR A 9 -6.12 2.30 2.74
C TYR A 9 -5.66 3.76 2.71
N SER A 10 -4.36 4.01 2.87
CA SER A 10 -3.77 5.35 2.82
C SER A 10 -3.40 5.78 1.41
N ALA A 11 -2.84 4.87 0.61
CA ALA A 11 -2.35 5.15 -0.73
C ALA A 11 -2.56 3.95 -1.66
N VAL A 12 -2.81 4.25 -2.94
CA VAL A 12 -2.69 3.30 -4.04
C VAL A 12 -1.30 3.46 -4.65
N LYS A 13 -0.64 2.35 -4.91
CA LYS A 13 0.73 2.33 -5.40
C LYS A 13 0.85 1.44 -6.62
N THR A 14 1.69 1.86 -7.53
CA THR A 14 2.13 1.07 -8.67
C THR A 14 3.65 0.96 -8.63
N ARG A 15 4.26 0.31 -9.57
CA ARG A 15 5.73 0.24 -9.63
C ARG A 15 6.40 1.62 -9.66
N HIS A 16 5.81 2.60 -10.34
CA HIS A 16 6.43 3.91 -10.54
C HIS A 16 5.80 5.02 -9.71
N LEU A 17 4.58 4.84 -9.23
CA LEU A 17 3.77 5.91 -8.65
C LEU A 17 3.18 5.51 -7.30
N SER A 18 2.97 6.52 -6.45
CA SER A 18 2.20 6.40 -5.20
C SER A 18 1.32 7.64 -5.09
N PHE A 19 0.03 7.47 -4.78
CA PHE A 19 -0.91 8.57 -4.58
C PHE A 19 -1.93 8.22 -3.50
N PRO A 20 -2.48 9.22 -2.77
CA PRO A 20 -3.46 8.97 -1.72
C PRO A 20 -4.66 8.18 -2.21
N ALA A 21 -5.17 7.25 -1.39
CA ALA A 21 -6.26 6.37 -1.78
C ALA A 21 -7.66 7.01 -1.69
N GLY A 22 -7.78 8.25 -1.22
CA GLY A 22 -9.05 8.95 -1.12
C GLY A 22 -9.63 9.29 -2.49
N ILE A 23 -10.97 9.34 -2.56
CA ILE A 23 -11.72 9.66 -3.76
C ILE A 23 -12.96 10.49 -3.38
N SER A 24 -13.25 11.52 -4.16
CA SER A 24 -14.43 12.37 -4.00
C SER A 24 -15.24 12.37 -5.29
N ALA A 25 -16.54 12.06 -5.18
CA ALA A 25 -17.47 12.05 -6.31
C ALA A 25 -18.11 13.44 -6.51
N TYR A 26 -18.32 13.82 -7.77
CA TYR A 26 -18.95 15.07 -8.18
C TYR A 26 -20.02 14.82 -9.25
N SER A 27 -21.14 15.49 -9.12
CA SER A 27 -22.23 15.43 -10.12
C SER A 27 -21.97 16.31 -11.34
N TYR A 28 -21.00 17.24 -11.23
CA TYR A 28 -20.61 18.17 -12.28
C TYR A 28 -19.09 18.11 -12.46
N GLU A 29 -18.60 18.56 -13.61
CA GLU A 29 -17.17 18.67 -13.86
C GLU A 29 -16.51 19.56 -12.78
N PRO A 30 -15.50 19.04 -12.06
CA PRO A 30 -14.80 19.81 -11.04
C PRO A 30 -13.97 20.93 -11.68
N TYR A 31 -13.69 21.99 -10.91
CA TYR A 31 -12.90 23.14 -11.38
C TYR A 31 -11.47 22.80 -11.80
N THR A 32 -10.97 21.63 -11.44
CA THR A 32 -9.62 21.14 -11.82
C THR A 32 -9.73 19.83 -12.56
N LEU A 33 -8.97 19.69 -13.64
CA LEU A 33 -8.79 18.42 -14.35
C LEU A 33 -7.78 17.50 -13.66
N GLN A 34 -6.92 18.06 -12.80
CA GLN A 34 -5.87 17.29 -12.13
C GLN A 34 -6.47 16.17 -11.29
N ASN A 35 -6.01 14.93 -11.52
CA ASN A 35 -6.51 13.70 -10.88
C ASN A 35 -8.00 13.42 -11.09
N THR A 36 -8.65 14.08 -12.04
CA THR A 36 -10.07 13.86 -12.31
C THR A 36 -10.26 12.66 -13.25
N LEU A 37 -11.03 11.70 -12.79
CA LEU A 37 -11.53 10.56 -13.55
C LEU A 37 -12.99 10.83 -13.95
N GLU A 38 -13.32 10.75 -15.24
CA GLU A 38 -14.69 10.73 -15.76
C GLU A 38 -15.03 9.28 -16.15
N TYR A 39 -16.02 8.70 -15.47
CA TYR A 39 -16.44 7.32 -15.71
C TYR A 39 -17.94 7.16 -15.45
N GLY A 40 -18.67 6.50 -16.39
CA GLY A 40 -20.11 6.27 -16.26
C GLY A 40 -20.94 7.57 -16.15
N GLY A 41 -20.49 8.66 -16.78
CA GLY A 41 -21.18 9.97 -16.75
C GLY A 41 -21.01 10.74 -15.41
N GLN A 42 -20.11 10.31 -14.55
CA GLN A 42 -19.79 10.94 -13.27
C GLN A 42 -18.32 11.34 -13.21
N TYR A 43 -18.02 12.31 -12.35
CA TYR A 43 -16.66 12.79 -12.11
C TYR A 43 -16.17 12.38 -10.73
N PHE A 44 -14.90 11.98 -10.66
CA PHE A 44 -14.25 11.55 -9.44
C PHE A 44 -12.87 12.19 -9.35
N VAL A 45 -12.58 12.91 -8.27
CA VAL A 45 -11.24 13.39 -7.99
C VAL A 45 -10.51 12.34 -7.16
N CYS A 46 -9.51 11.68 -7.75
CA CYS A 46 -8.72 10.61 -7.16
C CYS A 46 -7.47 11.18 -6.48
N GLY A 47 -7.10 10.62 -5.31
CA GLY A 47 -5.89 11.06 -4.60
C GLY A 47 -6.12 12.18 -3.58
N THR A 48 -7.34 12.31 -3.06
CA THR A 48 -7.72 13.29 -2.04
C THR A 48 -8.07 12.60 -0.72
N GLY A 49 -7.14 12.61 0.24
CA GLY A 49 -7.35 11.94 1.52
C GLY A 49 -7.12 10.42 1.44
N ARG A 50 -7.84 9.68 2.27
CA ARG A 50 -7.71 8.21 2.43
C ARG A 50 -9.05 7.51 2.29
N GLN A 51 -9.03 6.19 2.08
CA GLN A 51 -10.24 5.37 2.07
C GLN A 51 -10.86 5.30 3.47
N PRO A 52 -12.20 5.23 3.57
CA PRO A 52 -12.85 4.79 4.78
C PRO A 52 -12.42 3.35 5.09
N ILE A 53 -12.34 3.03 6.39
CA ILE A 53 -12.03 1.69 6.82
C ILE A 53 -13.30 0.85 6.66
N LEU A 54 -13.27 -0.07 5.71
CA LEU A 54 -14.35 -0.99 5.40
C LEU A 54 -13.93 -2.42 5.76
N ARG A 55 -14.89 -3.27 6.04
CA ARG A 55 -14.64 -4.69 6.32
C ARG A 55 -14.04 -5.41 5.12
N ASN A 56 -14.42 -4.97 3.92
CA ASN A 56 -14.02 -5.58 2.67
C ASN A 56 -13.75 -4.50 1.61
N LYS A 57 -12.67 -4.67 0.85
CA LYS A 57 -12.27 -3.75 -0.23
C LYS A 57 -13.30 -3.69 -1.38
N THR A 58 -14.23 -4.63 -1.44
CA THR A 58 -15.26 -4.75 -2.49
C THR A 58 -16.62 -4.15 -2.11
N GLU A 59 -16.75 -3.54 -0.93
CA GLU A 59 -18.03 -2.98 -0.44
C GLU A 59 -18.53 -1.78 -1.24
N ASN A 60 -17.63 -1.05 -1.90
CA ASN A 60 -17.97 0.07 -2.76
C ASN A 60 -17.10 0.07 -4.04
N ARG A 61 -17.34 1.01 -4.94
CA ARG A 61 -16.63 1.10 -6.23
C ARG A 61 -15.28 1.84 -6.14
N ASN A 62 -14.87 2.33 -4.97
CA ASN A 62 -13.74 3.24 -4.84
C ASN A 62 -12.42 2.62 -5.33
N TYR A 63 -12.10 1.40 -4.91
CA TYR A 63 -10.86 0.75 -5.36
C TYR A 63 -10.86 0.43 -6.86
N TYR A 64 -12.03 0.15 -7.46
CA TYR A 64 -12.12 0.00 -8.90
C TYR A 64 -11.81 1.32 -9.63
N LEU A 65 -12.42 2.42 -9.20
CA LEU A 65 -12.18 3.75 -9.79
C LEU A 65 -10.71 4.18 -9.60
N LEU A 66 -10.14 3.92 -8.45
CA LEU A 66 -8.71 4.15 -8.17
C LEU A 66 -7.81 3.26 -9.04
N THR A 67 -8.25 2.04 -9.39
CA THR A 67 -7.55 1.17 -10.34
C THR A 67 -7.51 1.78 -11.73
N LEU A 68 -8.62 2.35 -12.22
CA LEU A 68 -8.64 3.06 -13.51
C LEU A 68 -7.69 4.26 -13.50
N ALA A 69 -7.68 5.04 -12.43
CA ALA A 69 -6.74 6.16 -12.26
C ALA A 69 -5.29 5.68 -12.21
N ALA A 70 -5.00 4.57 -11.51
CA ALA A 70 -3.66 3.98 -11.45
C ALA A 70 -3.17 3.51 -12.83
N ILE A 71 -4.03 2.83 -13.59
CA ILE A 71 -3.75 2.40 -14.97
C ILE A 71 -3.44 3.61 -15.85
N ALA A 72 -4.26 4.66 -15.81
CA ALA A 72 -4.04 5.86 -16.62
C ALA A 72 -2.71 6.55 -16.28
N LYS A 73 -2.40 6.66 -14.97
CA LYS A 73 -1.13 7.23 -14.50
C LYS A 73 0.08 6.40 -14.95
N GLU A 74 0.00 5.06 -14.88
CA GLU A 74 1.07 4.16 -15.33
C GLU A 74 1.27 4.20 -16.85
N ILE A 75 0.20 4.20 -17.63
CA ILE A 75 0.26 4.34 -19.09
C ILE A 75 1.00 5.64 -19.46
N ARG A 76 0.64 6.75 -18.82
CA ARG A 76 1.30 8.03 -19.06
C ARG A 76 2.77 8.02 -18.62
N GLN A 77 3.07 7.43 -17.46
CA GLN A 77 4.43 7.35 -16.95
C GLN A 77 5.34 6.52 -17.84
N ARG A 78 4.80 5.48 -18.48
CA ARG A 78 5.53 4.60 -19.40
C ARG A 78 5.54 5.09 -20.86
N GLY A 79 4.79 6.14 -21.18
CA GLY A 79 4.66 6.65 -22.55
C GLY A 79 3.89 5.70 -23.48
N GLU A 80 3.00 4.87 -22.92
CA GLU A 80 2.22 3.88 -23.65
C GLU A 80 0.96 4.48 -24.29
N LYS A 81 0.35 3.75 -25.23
CA LYS A 81 -0.90 4.19 -25.88
C LYS A 81 -2.07 4.13 -24.92
N THR A 82 -2.98 5.12 -25.04
CA THR A 82 -4.22 5.18 -24.23
C THR A 82 -5.25 4.11 -24.61
N GLU A 83 -5.06 3.42 -25.73
CA GLU A 83 -5.79 2.21 -26.12
C GLU A 83 -4.83 1.01 -26.06
N CYS A 84 -5.03 0.17 -25.04
CA CYS A 84 -4.16 -0.99 -24.82
C CYS A 84 -4.83 -2.06 -23.96
N SER A 85 -4.20 -3.23 -23.93
CA SER A 85 -4.58 -4.34 -23.06
C SER A 85 -3.64 -4.41 -21.85
N VAL A 86 -4.21 -4.65 -20.66
CA VAL A 86 -3.46 -4.76 -19.41
C VAL A 86 -3.78 -6.06 -18.67
N THR A 87 -2.77 -6.60 -17.99
CA THR A 87 -2.94 -7.62 -16.95
C THR A 87 -2.57 -6.98 -15.62
N ILE A 88 -3.46 -7.08 -14.64
CA ILE A 88 -3.29 -6.47 -13.33
C ILE A 88 -2.75 -7.49 -12.34
N GLY A 89 -1.68 -7.15 -11.65
CA GLY A 89 -1.23 -7.82 -10.43
C GLY A 89 -1.71 -7.03 -9.22
N ALA A 90 -2.53 -7.63 -8.36
CA ALA A 90 -3.00 -6.97 -7.15
C ALA A 90 -2.74 -7.85 -5.92
N GLY A 91 -2.87 -7.29 -4.72
CA GLY A 91 -2.53 -8.00 -3.51
C GLY A 91 -3.54 -7.90 -2.38
N LEU A 92 -3.52 -8.95 -1.56
CA LEU A 92 -4.25 -9.04 -0.30
C LEU A 92 -3.31 -9.50 0.82
N PRO A 93 -3.55 -9.07 2.07
CA PRO A 93 -2.88 -9.64 3.24
C PRO A 93 -2.99 -11.18 3.25
N LEU A 94 -1.94 -11.88 3.64
CA LEU A 94 -1.94 -13.36 3.59
C LEU A 94 -3.06 -13.95 4.47
N THR A 95 -3.38 -13.32 5.60
CA THR A 95 -4.48 -13.69 6.50
C THR A 95 -5.87 -13.66 5.83
N LEU A 96 -6.04 -12.82 4.81
CA LEU A 96 -7.30 -12.64 4.06
C LEU A 96 -7.27 -13.33 2.70
N PHE A 97 -6.10 -13.70 2.20
CA PHE A 97 -5.87 -14.12 0.82
C PHE A 97 -6.79 -15.27 0.38
N GLY A 98 -6.87 -16.33 1.18
CA GLY A 98 -7.71 -17.49 0.88
C GLY A 98 -9.20 -17.15 0.78
N ARG A 99 -9.67 -16.27 1.66
CA ARG A 99 -11.08 -15.88 1.78
C ARG A 99 -11.52 -14.89 0.70
N GLU A 100 -10.68 -13.91 0.36
CA GLU A 100 -11.09 -12.73 -0.41
C GLU A 100 -10.57 -12.71 -1.85
N LYS A 101 -9.59 -13.56 -2.21
CA LYS A 101 -8.96 -13.52 -3.53
C LYS A 101 -9.94 -13.64 -4.69
N LYS A 102 -10.96 -14.49 -4.59
CA LYS A 102 -11.93 -14.68 -5.67
C LYS A 102 -12.80 -13.45 -5.85
N ALA A 103 -13.39 -12.96 -4.75
CA ALA A 103 -14.28 -11.79 -4.78
C ALA A 103 -13.52 -10.53 -5.24
N PHE A 104 -12.27 -10.32 -4.77
CA PHE A 104 -11.48 -9.17 -5.15
C PHE A 104 -11.03 -9.23 -6.61
N ARG A 105 -10.70 -10.42 -7.13
CA ARG A 105 -10.42 -10.61 -8.56
C ARG A 105 -11.64 -10.27 -9.42
N GLU A 106 -12.80 -10.79 -9.09
CA GLU A 106 -14.06 -10.53 -9.80
C GLU A 106 -14.41 -9.04 -9.75
N TYR A 107 -14.26 -8.41 -8.61
CA TYR A 107 -14.49 -6.98 -8.42
C TYR A 107 -13.60 -6.11 -9.34
N LEU A 108 -12.32 -6.45 -9.51
CA LEU A 108 -11.41 -5.70 -10.38
C LEU A 108 -11.62 -6.00 -11.87
N LEU A 109 -12.13 -7.18 -12.22
CA LEU A 109 -12.41 -7.57 -13.60
C LEU A 109 -13.78 -7.07 -14.06
N TYR A 110 -14.81 -7.19 -13.21
CA TYR A 110 -16.22 -7.05 -13.59
C TYR A 110 -17.01 -6.26 -12.55
N PRO A 111 -16.75 -4.96 -12.37
CA PRO A 111 -17.45 -4.19 -11.33
C PRO A 111 -18.96 -4.07 -11.59
N GLU A 112 -19.40 -4.14 -12.84
CA GLU A 112 -20.82 -3.99 -13.25
C GLU A 112 -21.38 -5.26 -13.89
N LYS A 113 -20.65 -6.39 -13.80
CA LYS A 113 -21.03 -7.67 -14.42
C LYS A 113 -21.39 -7.53 -15.90
N PRO A 114 -20.48 -7.07 -16.76
CA PRO A 114 -20.71 -7.01 -18.18
C PRO A 114 -20.96 -8.42 -18.73
N GLU A 115 -21.84 -8.55 -19.72
CA GLU A 115 -22.12 -9.82 -20.40
C GLU A 115 -20.87 -10.39 -21.09
N ASP A 116 -19.96 -9.48 -21.53
CA ASP A 116 -18.67 -9.82 -22.14
C ASP A 116 -17.52 -9.30 -21.27
N SER A 117 -16.79 -10.24 -20.65
CA SER A 117 -15.67 -9.97 -19.77
C SER A 117 -14.44 -9.35 -20.44
N LEU A 118 -14.37 -9.36 -21.76
CA LEU A 118 -13.28 -8.80 -22.56
C LEU A 118 -13.63 -7.44 -23.17
N SER A 119 -14.81 -6.90 -22.87
CA SER A 119 -15.19 -5.58 -23.34
C SER A 119 -14.28 -4.51 -22.77
N PRO A 120 -13.76 -3.58 -23.61
CA PRO A 120 -12.89 -2.53 -23.12
C PRO A 120 -13.64 -1.54 -22.22
N VAL A 121 -13.02 -1.15 -21.14
CA VAL A 121 -13.48 -0.08 -20.27
C VAL A 121 -13.06 1.26 -20.87
N CYS A 122 -14.04 2.16 -21.07
CA CYS A 122 -13.83 3.50 -21.58
C CYS A 122 -14.01 4.53 -20.46
N PHE A 123 -13.03 5.40 -20.29
CA PHE A 123 -13.06 6.49 -19.29
C PHE A 123 -12.15 7.64 -19.75
N LYS A 124 -12.28 8.81 -19.10
CA LYS A 124 -11.29 9.87 -19.26
C LYS A 124 -10.55 10.08 -17.95
N PHE A 125 -9.26 10.35 -18.03
CA PHE A 125 -8.46 10.76 -16.90
C PHE A 125 -7.69 12.03 -17.23
N GLU A 126 -7.91 13.08 -16.44
CA GLU A 126 -7.40 14.42 -16.71
C GLU A 126 -7.72 14.93 -18.13
N GLY A 127 -8.96 14.66 -18.59
CA GLY A 127 -9.45 15.03 -19.91
C GLY A 127 -8.98 14.11 -21.07
N VAL A 128 -8.02 13.24 -20.85
CA VAL A 128 -7.50 12.30 -21.86
C VAL A 128 -8.36 11.04 -21.90
N PRO A 129 -8.85 10.62 -23.09
CA PRO A 129 -9.64 9.39 -23.23
C PRO A 129 -8.74 8.14 -23.18
N TYR A 130 -9.21 7.13 -22.45
CA TYR A 130 -8.61 5.79 -22.35
C TYR A 130 -9.61 4.72 -22.77
N ARG A 131 -9.10 3.68 -23.45
CA ARG A 131 -9.85 2.48 -23.86
C ARG A 131 -9.02 1.27 -23.47
N ILE A 132 -9.34 0.66 -22.33
CA ILE A 132 -8.49 -0.35 -21.70
C ILE A 132 -9.21 -1.70 -21.68
N THR A 133 -8.55 -2.73 -22.21
CA THR A 133 -9.01 -4.12 -22.07
C THR A 133 -8.23 -4.77 -20.92
N VAL A 134 -8.91 -5.08 -19.81
CA VAL A 134 -8.30 -5.84 -18.72
C VAL A 134 -8.39 -7.32 -19.08
N GLN A 135 -7.26 -7.91 -19.49
CA GLN A 135 -7.21 -9.32 -19.93
C GLN A 135 -7.32 -10.29 -18.75
N ASP A 136 -6.67 -9.98 -17.64
CA ASP A 136 -6.72 -10.80 -16.43
C ASP A 136 -6.33 -9.97 -15.20
N VAL A 137 -6.74 -10.47 -14.03
CA VAL A 137 -6.29 -9.98 -12.72
C VAL A 137 -5.70 -11.17 -11.96
N LYS A 138 -4.45 -11.07 -11.58
CA LYS A 138 -3.76 -12.06 -10.74
C LYS A 138 -3.62 -11.49 -9.33
N LEU A 139 -3.97 -12.28 -8.32
CA LEU A 139 -3.87 -11.91 -6.92
C LEU A 139 -2.65 -12.56 -6.27
N PHE A 140 -1.93 -11.76 -5.49
CA PHE A 140 -0.70 -12.17 -4.80
C PHE A 140 -0.77 -11.83 -3.31
N PRO A 141 -0.06 -12.58 -2.44
CA PRO A 141 0.07 -12.22 -1.03
C PRO A 141 0.92 -10.95 -0.88
N GLN A 142 0.37 -9.93 -0.21
CA GLN A 142 1.13 -8.74 0.18
C GLN A 142 2.28 -9.12 1.13
N GLY A 143 3.29 -8.27 1.20
CA GLY A 143 4.51 -8.53 1.96
C GLY A 143 5.41 -9.57 1.28
N TYR A 144 4.96 -10.81 1.19
CA TYR A 144 5.75 -11.88 0.57
C TYR A 144 6.12 -11.61 -0.89
N SER A 145 5.18 -11.11 -1.67
CA SER A 145 5.43 -10.80 -3.08
C SER A 145 6.46 -9.68 -3.28
N ALA A 146 6.58 -8.75 -2.33
CA ALA A 146 7.61 -7.71 -2.35
C ALA A 146 9.03 -8.30 -2.28
N LEU A 147 9.21 -9.45 -1.64
CA LEU A 147 10.50 -10.14 -1.58
C LEU A 147 10.95 -10.73 -2.93
N ALA A 148 10.06 -10.82 -3.93
CA ALA A 148 10.47 -11.13 -5.30
C ALA A 148 11.40 -10.04 -5.90
N VAL A 149 11.39 -8.84 -5.33
CA VAL A 149 12.31 -7.75 -5.67
C VAL A 149 13.68 -7.93 -5.01
N HIS A 150 13.70 -8.59 -3.84
CA HIS A 150 14.87 -8.74 -2.97
C HIS A 150 15.09 -10.21 -2.56
N PRO A 151 15.25 -11.17 -3.50
CA PRO A 151 15.40 -12.59 -3.17
C PRO A 151 16.65 -12.90 -2.37
N GLU A 152 17.67 -12.03 -2.43
CA GLU A 152 18.93 -12.15 -1.67
C GLU A 152 18.72 -12.09 -0.15
N LEU A 153 17.66 -11.41 0.33
CA LEU A 153 17.39 -11.26 1.77
C LEU A 153 16.98 -12.57 2.45
N LEU A 154 16.61 -13.57 1.68
CA LEU A 154 16.12 -14.86 2.18
C LEU A 154 17.14 -15.98 2.11
N ARG A 155 18.35 -15.74 1.56
CA ARG A 155 19.31 -16.80 1.26
C ARG A 155 20.09 -17.30 2.47
N ASP A 156 20.46 -16.40 3.37
CA ASP A 156 21.44 -16.68 4.42
C ASP A 156 20.80 -16.97 5.79
N GLU A 157 19.49 -16.73 5.92
CA GLU A 157 18.80 -16.86 7.20
C GLU A 157 17.84 -18.06 7.19
N PRO A 158 17.92 -18.94 8.18
CA PRO A 158 17.02 -20.10 8.28
C PRO A 158 15.56 -19.67 8.52
N SER A 159 15.37 -18.56 9.24
CA SER A 159 14.05 -17.99 9.54
C SER A 159 14.16 -16.47 9.65
N VAL A 160 13.20 -15.75 9.09
CA VAL A 160 13.07 -14.29 9.20
C VAL A 160 11.63 -13.91 9.50
N LEU A 161 11.44 -12.82 10.23
CA LEU A 161 10.14 -12.19 10.40
C LEU A 161 9.97 -11.09 9.35
N LEU A 162 8.94 -11.22 8.51
CA LEU A 162 8.49 -10.15 7.64
C LEU A 162 7.41 -9.33 8.37
N MET A 163 7.58 -8.01 8.40
CA MET A 163 6.65 -7.05 8.99
C MET A 163 6.29 -5.99 7.94
N ASP A 164 5.09 -6.09 7.37
CA ASP A 164 4.55 -5.09 6.43
C ASP A 164 3.69 -4.08 7.20
N ILE A 165 4.21 -2.86 7.35
CA ILE A 165 3.57 -1.78 8.12
C ILE A 165 2.75 -0.93 7.15
N GLY A 166 1.50 -1.33 6.98
CA GLY A 166 0.54 -0.70 6.09
C GLY A 166 -0.18 0.51 6.70
N GLY A 167 -1.19 1.01 5.96
CA GLY A 167 -2.03 2.12 6.44
C GLY A 167 -2.95 1.71 7.58
N TRP A 168 -3.62 0.57 7.50
CA TRP A 168 -4.55 0.09 8.51
C TRP A 168 -3.98 -1.01 9.40
N THR A 169 -3.31 -1.99 8.80
CA THR A 169 -2.73 -3.15 9.50
C THR A 169 -1.22 -3.13 9.48
N VAL A 170 -0.65 -3.88 10.42
CA VAL A 170 0.71 -4.39 10.36
C VAL A 170 0.59 -5.90 10.19
N ASP A 171 1.05 -6.41 9.06
CA ASP A 171 0.97 -7.81 8.73
C ASP A 171 2.29 -8.50 9.04
N LEU A 172 2.24 -9.54 9.86
CA LEU A 172 3.38 -10.32 10.35
C LEU A 172 3.37 -11.69 9.71
N MET A 173 4.56 -12.16 9.31
CA MET A 173 4.74 -13.45 8.67
C MET A 173 6.15 -13.98 8.94
N ARG A 174 6.28 -15.19 9.51
CA ARG A 174 7.57 -15.88 9.55
C ARG A 174 7.80 -16.59 8.23
N LEU A 175 9.01 -16.46 7.73
CA LEU A 175 9.49 -17.18 6.56
C LEU A 175 10.57 -18.16 7.01
N ASP A 176 10.37 -19.45 6.78
CA ASP A 176 11.36 -20.49 7.07
C ASP A 176 11.98 -20.95 5.75
N LYS A 177 13.28 -20.72 5.57
CA LYS A 177 14.00 -20.96 4.30
C LYS A 177 13.33 -20.26 3.10
N GLY A 178 12.83 -19.06 3.32
CA GLY A 178 12.14 -18.27 2.30
C GLY A 178 10.68 -18.66 2.01
N ILE A 179 10.13 -19.64 2.72
CA ILE A 179 8.73 -20.10 2.53
C ILE A 179 7.87 -19.57 3.69
N PRO A 180 6.72 -18.93 3.40
CA PRO A 180 5.81 -18.44 4.42
C PRO A 180 5.24 -19.58 5.27
N ASP A 181 5.34 -19.45 6.59
CA ASP A 181 4.61 -20.30 7.53
C ASP A 181 3.22 -19.67 7.80
N ALA A 182 2.19 -20.20 7.13
CA ALA A 182 0.84 -19.69 7.22
C ALA A 182 0.27 -19.71 8.67
N SER A 183 0.75 -20.62 9.52
CA SER A 183 0.32 -20.72 10.91
C SER A 183 0.75 -19.53 11.77
N THR A 184 1.81 -18.84 11.34
CA THR A 184 2.38 -17.67 12.02
C THR A 184 1.82 -16.34 11.53
N CYS A 185 1.06 -16.33 10.43
CA CYS A 185 0.53 -15.07 9.88
C CYS A 185 -0.42 -14.38 10.85
N ARG A 186 -0.18 -13.10 11.10
CA ARG A 186 -1.01 -12.23 11.97
C ARG A 186 -1.21 -10.88 11.29
N SER A 187 -2.37 -10.28 11.50
CA SER A 187 -2.66 -8.89 11.12
C SER A 187 -3.02 -8.12 12.39
N LEU A 188 -2.22 -7.12 12.73
CA LEU A 188 -2.43 -6.24 13.87
C LEU A 188 -3.05 -4.93 13.39
N GLU A 189 -4.11 -4.45 14.03
CA GLU A 189 -4.75 -3.15 13.71
C GLU A 189 -3.93 -1.97 14.30
N LEU A 190 -2.66 -1.93 13.94
CA LEU A 190 -1.67 -0.94 14.36
C LEU A 190 -1.04 -0.21 13.17
N GLY A 191 -1.78 -0.04 12.06
CA GLY A 191 -1.25 0.64 10.88
C GLY A 191 -1.05 2.15 11.09
N MET A 192 -0.41 2.78 10.10
CA MET A 192 0.02 4.19 10.14
C MET A 192 -1.13 5.19 10.29
N ILE A 193 -2.34 4.86 9.83
CA ILE A 193 -3.52 5.73 10.00
C ILE A 193 -3.79 5.97 11.49
N ARG A 194 -3.80 4.90 12.28
CA ARG A 194 -3.99 5.00 13.73
C ARG A 194 -2.87 5.79 14.40
N CYS A 195 -1.63 5.54 14.01
CA CYS A 195 -0.48 6.30 14.49
C CYS A 195 -0.64 7.80 14.24
N VAL A 196 -0.96 8.19 13.02
CA VAL A 196 -1.13 9.60 12.62
C VAL A 196 -2.31 10.24 13.34
N ASP A 197 -3.45 9.55 13.47
CA ASP A 197 -4.64 10.08 14.15
C ASP A 197 -4.37 10.31 15.65
N GLU A 198 -3.73 9.36 16.36
CA GLU A 198 -3.36 9.50 17.76
C GLU A 198 -2.36 10.65 17.97
N ILE A 199 -1.37 10.81 17.10
CA ILE A 199 -0.40 11.90 17.15
C ILE A 199 -1.10 13.25 16.97
N ARG A 200 -1.97 13.37 15.98
CA ARG A 200 -2.71 14.62 15.71
C ARG A 200 -3.58 15.02 16.86
N GLU A 201 -4.27 14.04 17.47
CA GLU A 201 -5.10 14.30 18.65
C GLU A 201 -4.24 14.75 19.84
N GLN A 202 -3.07 14.14 20.06
CA GLN A 202 -2.17 14.55 21.13
C GLN A 202 -1.62 15.97 20.90
N VAL A 203 -1.20 16.30 19.67
CA VAL A 203 -0.77 17.66 19.36
C VAL A 203 -1.88 18.68 19.58
N ARG A 204 -3.11 18.35 19.19
CA ARG A 204 -4.27 19.23 19.41
C ARG A 204 -4.53 19.49 20.90
N ARG A 205 -4.39 18.47 21.74
CA ARG A 205 -4.55 18.60 23.21
C ARG A 205 -3.46 19.47 23.82
N ASP A 206 -2.21 19.24 23.43
CA ASP A 206 -1.06 19.88 24.08
C ASP A 206 -0.83 21.32 23.59
N THR A 207 -1.13 21.62 22.32
CA THR A 207 -0.78 22.92 21.67
C THR A 207 -1.97 23.68 21.09
N GLY A 208 -3.15 23.06 20.97
CA GLY A 208 -4.30 23.61 20.27
C GLY A 208 -4.19 23.56 18.74
N LEU A 209 -3.07 23.11 18.17
CA LEU A 209 -2.85 23.08 16.73
C LEU A 209 -3.49 21.85 16.08
N SER A 210 -4.12 22.05 14.93
CA SER A 210 -4.65 20.98 14.08
C SER A 210 -3.71 20.70 12.92
N LEU A 211 -3.00 19.59 12.95
CA LEU A 211 -2.09 19.16 11.88
C LEU A 211 -2.85 18.39 10.80
N THR A 212 -2.37 18.51 9.56
CA THR A 212 -2.76 17.60 8.48
C THR A 212 -1.98 16.28 8.57
N ASP A 213 -2.50 15.21 7.96
CA ASP A 213 -1.79 13.92 7.86
C ASP A 213 -0.41 14.13 7.22
N ALA A 214 -0.35 14.90 6.12
CA ALA A 214 0.89 15.20 5.40
C ALA A 214 1.95 15.92 6.27
N GLN A 215 1.53 16.85 7.14
CA GLN A 215 2.45 17.52 8.07
C GLN A 215 3.00 16.53 9.10
N THR A 216 2.13 15.69 9.66
CA THR A 216 2.51 14.66 10.63
C THR A 216 3.50 13.67 10.02
N GLU A 217 3.18 13.10 8.86
CA GLU A 217 4.04 12.17 8.13
C GLU A 217 5.39 12.80 7.72
N ARG A 218 5.37 14.08 7.34
CA ARG A 218 6.59 14.83 7.02
C ARG A 218 7.55 14.90 8.21
N ILE A 219 7.03 15.17 9.42
CA ILE A 219 7.85 15.20 10.64
C ILE A 219 8.34 13.78 10.99
N LEU A 220 7.47 12.79 10.96
CA LEU A 220 7.80 11.38 11.23
C LEU A 220 8.87 10.86 10.25
N SER A 221 8.80 11.27 8.98
CA SER A 221 9.83 10.95 7.99
C SER A 221 11.11 11.79 8.13
N GLY A 222 11.22 12.67 9.15
CA GLY A 222 12.37 13.53 9.44
C GLY A 222 12.66 14.57 8.37
N LYS A 223 11.68 14.91 7.56
CA LYS A 223 11.81 15.98 6.57
C LYS A 223 11.61 17.35 7.23
N PRO A 224 12.25 18.42 6.73
CA PRO A 224 12.06 19.77 7.26
C PRO A 224 10.58 20.19 7.27
N CYS A 225 10.15 20.82 8.36
CA CYS A 225 8.78 21.31 8.53
C CYS A 225 8.81 22.67 9.24
N SER A 226 7.96 23.60 8.84
CA SER A 226 7.87 24.97 9.37
C SER A 226 7.15 25.09 10.71
N LEU A 227 6.63 23.97 11.26
CA LEU A 227 5.97 23.98 12.57
C LEU A 227 6.95 24.24 13.71
N PRO A 228 6.47 24.81 14.85
CA PRO A 228 7.28 25.06 16.06
C PRO A 228 7.99 23.79 16.51
N GLU A 229 9.19 23.94 17.09
CA GLU A 229 9.99 22.80 17.58
C GLU A 229 9.26 22.00 18.66
N GLU A 230 8.54 22.68 19.55
CA GLU A 230 7.69 22.03 20.57
C GLU A 230 6.70 21.04 19.91
N THR A 231 5.97 21.48 18.90
CA THR A 231 5.02 20.64 18.16
C THR A 231 5.73 19.47 17.48
N ARG A 232 6.87 19.72 16.85
CA ARG A 232 7.67 18.67 16.20
C ARG A 232 8.21 17.64 17.20
N ALA A 233 8.59 18.09 18.41
CA ALA A 233 9.06 17.22 19.48
C ALA A 233 7.93 16.30 20.00
N ILE A 234 6.69 16.80 20.12
CA ILE A 234 5.53 15.99 20.47
C ILE A 234 5.30 14.89 19.42
N VAL A 235 5.31 15.25 18.13
CA VAL A 235 5.12 14.27 17.04
C VAL A 235 6.19 13.18 17.08
N ARG A 236 7.47 13.53 17.23
CA ARG A 236 8.56 12.54 17.33
C ARG A 236 8.44 11.64 18.56
N ARG A 237 8.10 12.22 19.72
CA ARG A 237 7.87 11.44 20.96
C ARG A 237 6.74 10.42 20.77
N GLN A 238 5.62 10.83 20.20
CA GLN A 238 4.48 9.94 19.95
C GLN A 238 4.83 8.85 18.93
N GLY A 239 5.63 9.18 17.91
CA GLY A 239 6.15 8.20 16.96
C GLY A 239 7.01 7.11 17.62
N ARG A 240 7.83 7.47 18.61
CA ARG A 240 8.60 6.49 19.41
C ARG A 240 7.66 5.61 20.25
N LEU A 241 6.72 6.21 20.97
CA LEU A 241 5.73 5.45 21.76
C LEU A 241 4.91 4.48 20.92
N TYR A 242 4.55 4.89 19.70
CA TYR A 242 3.91 3.98 18.75
C TYR A 242 4.83 2.81 18.39
N THR A 243 6.11 3.06 18.11
CA THR A 243 7.08 2.01 17.76
C THR A 243 7.30 1.03 18.92
N GLU A 244 7.42 1.50 20.14
CA GLU A 244 7.49 0.67 21.36
C GLU A 244 6.25 -0.22 21.49
N ARG A 245 5.06 0.34 21.34
CA ARG A 245 3.78 -0.38 21.36
C ARG A 245 3.71 -1.43 20.24
N LEU A 246 4.18 -1.10 19.05
CA LEU A 246 4.21 -2.01 17.93
C LEU A 246 5.06 -3.25 18.25
N PHE A 247 6.29 -3.08 18.76
CA PHE A 247 7.16 -4.20 19.11
C PHE A 247 6.63 -5.01 20.30
N SER A 248 5.95 -4.36 21.27
CA SER A 248 5.26 -5.08 22.33
C SER A 248 4.16 -5.99 21.78
N ALA A 249 3.33 -5.47 20.86
CA ALA A 249 2.29 -6.27 20.21
C ALA A 249 2.85 -7.40 19.33
N VAL A 250 3.99 -7.19 18.68
CA VAL A 250 4.71 -8.22 17.92
C VAL A 250 5.17 -9.35 18.87
N THR A 251 5.68 -9.00 20.05
CA THR A 251 6.08 -9.99 21.07
C THR A 251 4.88 -10.75 21.60
N GLU A 252 3.78 -10.07 21.90
CA GLU A 252 2.51 -10.68 22.32
C GLU A 252 1.92 -11.63 21.24
N ALA A 253 2.16 -11.31 19.97
CA ALA A 253 1.79 -12.16 18.83
C ALA A 253 2.68 -13.41 18.68
N GLY A 254 3.69 -13.58 19.56
CA GLY A 254 4.55 -14.75 19.63
C GLY A 254 5.88 -14.65 18.87
N PHE A 255 6.32 -13.44 18.49
CA PHE A 255 7.59 -13.23 17.77
C PHE A 255 8.64 -12.57 18.67
N ASP A 256 9.79 -13.19 18.79
CA ASP A 256 10.95 -12.62 19.49
C ASP A 256 11.93 -12.00 18.48
N CYS A 257 11.84 -10.67 18.31
CA CYS A 257 12.70 -9.92 17.41
C CYS A 257 14.18 -9.86 17.86
N ARG A 258 14.49 -10.34 19.06
CA ARG A 258 15.88 -10.48 19.55
C ARG A 258 16.55 -11.73 19.01
N ALA A 259 15.75 -12.73 18.59
CA ALA A 259 16.22 -13.99 18.05
C ALA A 259 15.98 -14.12 16.53
N LEU A 260 14.96 -13.43 16.00
CA LEU A 260 14.63 -13.45 14.58
C LEU A 260 15.08 -12.17 13.88
N PRO A 261 15.84 -12.24 12.79
CA PRO A 261 16.02 -11.12 11.88
C PRO A 261 14.66 -10.62 11.37
N VAL A 262 14.49 -9.29 11.33
CA VAL A 262 13.23 -8.64 10.94
C VAL A 262 13.42 -7.87 9.64
N ILE A 263 12.59 -8.16 8.65
CA ILE A 263 12.46 -7.36 7.43
C ILE A 263 11.24 -6.45 7.60
N LEU A 264 11.47 -5.16 7.74
CA LEU A 264 10.44 -4.14 7.89
C LEU A 264 10.20 -3.47 6.53
N MET A 265 8.95 -3.46 6.08
CA MET A 265 8.55 -2.86 4.83
C MET A 265 7.22 -2.09 4.96
N GLY A 266 6.74 -1.54 3.85
CA GLY A 266 5.53 -0.73 3.82
C GLY A 266 5.75 0.73 4.20
N GLY A 267 4.69 1.52 4.17
CA GLY A 267 4.76 2.97 4.41
C GLY A 267 5.26 3.38 5.79
N GLY A 268 5.09 2.51 6.79
CA GLY A 268 5.54 2.75 8.18
C GLY A 268 7.01 2.38 8.45
N ALA A 269 7.67 1.66 7.56
CA ALA A 269 9.04 1.20 7.80
C ALA A 269 10.05 2.36 8.03
N SER A 270 9.85 3.49 7.34
CA SER A 270 10.67 4.70 7.51
C SER A 270 10.52 5.33 8.90
N LEU A 271 9.31 5.31 9.48
CA LEU A 271 9.06 5.77 10.85
C LEU A 271 9.78 4.88 11.84
N VAL A 272 9.57 3.57 11.76
CA VAL A 272 10.18 2.60 12.67
C VAL A 272 11.71 2.71 12.62
N LYS A 273 12.30 2.78 11.41
CA LYS A 273 13.74 2.98 11.24
C LYS A 273 14.31 4.18 12.02
N LYS A 274 13.51 5.25 12.16
CA LYS A 274 13.93 6.48 12.86
C LYS A 274 13.62 6.47 14.35
N SER A 275 12.74 5.60 14.78
CA SER A 275 12.23 5.56 16.15
C SER A 275 12.83 4.42 16.96
N VAL A 276 13.43 3.41 16.30
CA VAL A 276 14.12 2.29 16.97
C VAL A 276 15.48 2.78 17.50
N GLU A 277 15.73 2.48 18.75
CA GLU A 277 17.00 2.78 19.42
C GLU A 277 17.85 1.49 19.54
N PRO A 278 19.20 1.58 19.65
CA PRO A 278 20.06 0.41 19.79
C PRO A 278 19.72 -0.51 20.96
N GLN A 279 19.17 0.07 22.04
CA GLN A 279 18.75 -0.68 23.24
C GLN A 279 17.46 -1.50 23.05
N ASP A 280 16.74 -1.35 21.95
CA ASP A 280 15.50 -2.10 21.69
C ASP A 280 15.77 -3.59 21.41
N GLY A 281 17.06 -3.96 21.33
CA GLY A 281 17.51 -5.36 21.35
C GLY A 281 17.13 -6.16 20.11
N LEU A 282 16.93 -5.52 18.96
CA LEU A 282 16.69 -6.23 17.70
C LEU A 282 17.93 -7.02 17.28
N CYS A 283 17.76 -8.30 16.94
CA CYS A 283 18.82 -9.16 16.45
C CYS A 283 19.46 -8.58 15.17
N ARG A 284 18.65 -8.37 14.16
CA ARG A 284 19.01 -7.74 12.87
C ARG A 284 17.74 -7.13 12.27
N ALA A 285 17.79 -5.85 11.90
CA ALA A 285 16.67 -5.18 11.22
C ALA A 285 17.08 -4.72 9.82
N ILE A 286 16.28 -5.11 8.84
CA ILE A 286 16.42 -4.72 7.44
C ILE A 286 15.21 -3.85 7.10
N TYR A 287 15.47 -2.62 6.66
CA TYR A 287 14.42 -1.64 6.37
C TYR A 287 14.28 -1.43 4.87
N LEU A 288 13.18 -1.92 4.31
CA LEU A 288 12.79 -1.69 2.94
C LEU A 288 11.83 -0.49 2.91
N THR A 289 12.37 0.69 2.69
CA THR A 289 11.63 1.96 2.84
C THR A 289 10.94 2.45 1.56
N ASP A 290 11.07 1.73 0.46
CA ASP A 290 10.25 1.99 -0.74
C ASP A 290 8.84 1.44 -0.51
N ASP A 291 7.85 2.33 -0.49
CA ASP A 291 6.45 1.98 -0.23
C ASP A 291 5.78 1.27 -1.42
N LYS A 292 6.44 1.18 -2.59
CA LYS A 292 5.93 0.57 -3.81
C LYS A 292 6.31 -0.91 -3.99
N LEU A 293 7.10 -1.47 -3.08
CA LEU A 293 7.64 -2.84 -3.23
C LEU A 293 6.58 -3.92 -3.44
N ASN A 294 5.41 -3.82 -2.81
CA ASN A 294 4.31 -4.75 -3.06
C ASN A 294 3.87 -4.70 -4.53
N ALA A 295 3.63 -3.51 -5.06
CA ALA A 295 3.20 -3.32 -6.44
C ALA A 295 4.30 -3.77 -7.44
N GLU A 296 5.55 -3.44 -7.16
CA GLU A 296 6.69 -3.91 -7.98
C GLU A 296 6.81 -5.44 -7.93
N GLY A 297 6.66 -6.04 -6.76
CA GLY A 297 6.69 -7.49 -6.60
C GLY A 297 5.58 -8.19 -7.40
N PHE A 298 4.35 -7.67 -7.35
CA PHE A 298 3.25 -8.21 -8.16
C PHE A 298 3.56 -8.14 -9.65
N GLU A 299 4.09 -7.03 -10.12
CA GLU A 299 4.44 -6.86 -11.53
C GLU A 299 5.58 -7.79 -11.96
N ARG A 300 6.64 -7.92 -11.16
CA ARG A 300 7.74 -8.86 -11.43
C ARG A 300 7.27 -10.30 -11.54
N ILE A 301 6.39 -10.73 -10.64
CA ILE A 301 5.85 -12.09 -10.70
C ILE A 301 5.02 -12.28 -11.97
N LEU A 302 4.20 -11.28 -12.37
CA LEU A 302 3.47 -11.33 -13.66
C LEU A 302 4.42 -11.43 -14.85
N GLU A 303 5.50 -10.65 -14.88
CA GLU A 303 6.52 -10.69 -15.93
C GLU A 303 7.17 -12.08 -16.03
N GLN A 304 7.48 -12.70 -14.88
CA GLN A 304 8.03 -14.06 -14.84
C GLN A 304 7.04 -15.10 -15.37
N MET A 305 5.74 -14.98 -14.99
CA MET A 305 4.69 -15.89 -15.47
C MET A 305 4.43 -15.76 -16.97
N SER A 306 4.56 -14.59 -17.54
CA SER A 306 4.40 -14.35 -19.00
C SER A 306 5.62 -14.72 -19.81
N GLY A 307 6.74 -15.12 -19.23
CA GLY A 307 8.00 -15.37 -19.92
C GLY A 307 8.68 -14.11 -20.46
N GLU A 308 8.25 -12.93 -20.05
CA GLU A 308 8.77 -11.63 -20.50
C GLU A 308 10.08 -11.22 -19.82
N VAL A 309 10.60 -12.04 -18.89
CA VAL A 309 11.88 -11.76 -18.25
C VAL A 309 12.99 -11.95 -19.27
N LYS A 310 13.47 -10.85 -19.84
CA LYS A 310 14.77 -10.84 -20.49
C LYS A 310 15.80 -11.29 -19.45
N LYS A 311 16.49 -12.41 -19.74
CA LYS A 311 17.66 -12.84 -18.95
C LYS A 311 18.64 -11.66 -18.96
N VAL A 312 18.84 -11.06 -17.79
CA VAL A 312 19.90 -10.09 -17.54
C VAL A 312 21.18 -10.87 -17.23
#